data_6af6a4885553dbf1f13e18dae0bbedbf
#
_entry.id   6af6a4885553dbf1f13e18dae0bbedbf
#
_cell.length_a   1.000
_cell.length_b   1.000
_cell.length_c   1.000
_cell.angle_alpha   90.00
_cell.angle_beta   90.00
_cell.angle_gamma   90.00
#
_symmetry.space_group_name_H-M   'P 1'
#
loop_
_entity.id
_entity.type
_entity.pdbx_description
1 polymer ?
#
loop_
_entity_poly.entity_id
_entity_poly.type
_entity_poly.pdbx_seq_one_letter_code
_entity_poly.pdbx_strand_id
1 'polypeptide(L)'
;MQRTVEIADDSFESMQRLAADQGWGDGLPLVAPTESRVDAMLGGRDPNHVLGVMPPRHAEVTNLAVAANAVMAGCPPSVFRVVTTAIRAMCLSRFNLEGVQTTTHPVAPLVIVHGDIVEACGFNAGSGTFGPGTIANATVGRAVRLCLLHIGGARPGEGDQSTQGQPAKYAYCTAENLPATPWEPYPASVGVYAASAVTVAGHENPHNVENHVSGHAPSLLTTIASVFTTIGSNNAWVHDGEAFIVLCPEHAQSIAGDGWTRRDVQDFLFNESQLPLSRLHYRDFPDYTDDQRRARLSMWPRWMRDLEPDDRRVPLVTDPSKFRIVVAGGAGKHSSVIPSWGQTVSVTLPLDD
;
A
#
# COMPACT_ATOMS: atom_id res chain seq x y z
N MET A 1 10.05 -13.38 25.03
CA MET A 1 10.10 -13.00 26.46
C MET A 1 9.52 -11.59 26.56
N GLN A 2 8.35 -11.46 27.16
CA GLN A 2 7.65 -10.18 27.32
C GLN A 2 8.46 -9.33 28.31
N ARG A 3 8.90 -8.15 27.90
CA ARG A 3 9.59 -7.20 28.80
C ARG A 3 8.61 -6.11 29.20
N THR A 4 8.13 -6.18 30.44
CA THR A 4 7.49 -5.04 31.09
C THR A 4 8.60 -4.18 31.69
N VAL A 5 8.54 -2.88 31.45
CA VAL A 5 9.47 -1.90 32.03
C VAL A 5 8.68 -1.01 32.98
N GLU A 6 9.11 -0.96 34.23
CA GLU A 6 8.57 0.00 35.18
C GLU A 6 9.22 1.36 34.96
N ILE A 7 8.40 2.41 34.93
CA ILE A 7 8.87 3.79 34.89
C ILE A 7 8.52 4.50 36.20
N ALA A 8 9.48 5.25 36.74
CA ALA A 8 9.29 5.95 38.01
C ALA A 8 8.37 7.19 37.89
N ASP A 9 8.14 7.65 36.67
CA ASP A 9 7.36 8.85 36.34
C ASP A 9 6.57 8.57 35.06
N ASP A 10 5.25 8.69 35.13
CA ASP A 10 4.31 8.44 34.02
C ASP A 10 4.06 9.68 33.13
N SER A 11 4.88 10.72 33.28
CA SER A 11 4.81 11.90 32.44
C SER A 11 5.06 11.59 30.96
N PHE A 12 4.50 12.41 30.10
CA PHE A 12 4.71 12.31 28.64
C PHE A 12 6.21 12.33 28.31
N GLU A 13 6.98 13.24 28.91
CA GLU A 13 8.41 13.42 28.68
C GLU A 13 9.21 12.19 29.07
N SER A 14 8.87 11.53 30.18
CA SER A 14 9.53 10.31 30.63
C SER A 14 9.26 9.15 29.70
N MET A 15 8.04 9.03 29.18
CA MET A 15 7.72 8.03 28.16
C MET A 15 8.49 8.27 26.85
N GLN A 16 8.60 9.54 26.38
CA GLN A 16 9.35 9.84 25.16
C GLN A 16 10.84 9.56 25.34
N ARG A 17 11.43 9.89 26.50
CA ARG A 17 12.83 9.55 26.82
C ARG A 17 13.05 8.04 26.82
N LEU A 18 12.20 7.28 27.50
CA LEU A 18 12.28 5.82 27.51
C LEU A 18 12.20 5.25 26.09
N ALA A 19 11.25 5.73 25.29
CA ALA A 19 11.10 5.29 23.92
C ALA A 19 12.37 5.56 23.08
N ALA A 20 12.98 6.74 23.24
CA ALA A 20 14.24 7.09 22.57
C ALA A 20 15.39 6.18 23.02
N ASP A 21 15.55 5.97 24.33
CA ASP A 21 16.61 5.13 24.91
C ASP A 21 16.51 3.65 24.48
N GLN A 22 15.27 3.15 24.34
CA GLN A 22 15.00 1.79 23.87
C GLN A 22 14.98 1.66 22.34
N GLY A 23 15.12 2.78 21.62
CA GLY A 23 14.99 2.82 20.17
C GLY A 23 13.59 2.46 19.69
N TRP A 24 12.54 2.75 20.45
CA TRP A 24 11.17 2.58 20.02
C TRP A 24 10.72 3.78 19.17
N GLY A 25 9.76 3.52 18.30
CA GLY A 25 9.08 4.55 17.53
C GLY A 25 9.66 4.83 16.15
N ASP A 26 9.01 5.78 15.52
CA ASP A 26 9.21 6.21 14.14
C ASP A 26 9.68 7.68 14.05
N GLY A 27 10.06 8.27 15.17
CA GLY A 27 10.44 9.68 15.29
C GLY A 27 9.30 10.62 15.69
N LEU A 28 8.07 10.10 15.77
CA LEU A 28 6.89 10.85 16.24
C LEU A 28 6.56 10.46 17.69
N PRO A 29 5.88 11.33 18.45
CA PRO A 29 5.45 11.02 19.82
C PRO A 29 4.64 9.72 19.89
N LEU A 30 4.86 8.93 20.95
CA LEU A 30 4.18 7.66 21.17
C LEU A 30 3.20 7.76 22.34
N VAL A 31 2.09 7.03 22.24
CA VAL A 31 1.22 6.77 23.38
C VAL A 31 1.81 5.62 24.21
N ALA A 32 1.89 5.78 25.52
CA ALA A 32 2.41 4.74 26.41
C ALA A 32 1.56 3.46 26.31
N PRO A 33 2.15 2.31 25.92
CA PRO A 33 1.45 1.02 25.84
C PRO A 33 1.36 0.37 27.23
N THR A 34 0.63 1.01 28.14
CA THR A 34 0.38 0.45 29.49
C THR A 34 -0.42 -0.84 29.38
N GLU A 35 -0.30 -1.71 30.39
CA GLU A 35 -1.05 -2.98 30.42
C GLU A 35 -2.55 -2.74 30.21
N SER A 36 -3.13 -1.77 30.93
CA SER A 36 -4.56 -1.46 30.79
C SER A 36 -4.98 -1.01 29.40
N ARG A 37 -4.13 -0.24 28.68
CA ARG A 37 -4.41 0.18 27.31
C ARG A 37 -4.25 -0.97 26.31
N VAL A 38 -3.26 -1.82 26.54
CA VAL A 38 -3.03 -3.02 25.71
C VAL A 38 -4.17 -4.02 25.89
N ASP A 39 -4.63 -4.24 27.12
CA ASP A 39 -5.78 -5.11 27.40
C ASP A 39 -7.07 -4.58 26.77
N ALA A 40 -7.29 -3.26 26.85
CA ALA A 40 -8.42 -2.62 26.17
C ALA A 40 -8.33 -2.76 24.66
N MET A 41 -7.12 -2.69 24.07
CA MET A 41 -6.88 -2.89 22.65
C MET A 41 -7.13 -4.34 22.24
N LEU A 42 -6.69 -5.31 23.03
CA LEU A 42 -6.94 -6.74 22.80
C LEU A 42 -8.44 -7.08 22.83
N GLY A 43 -9.20 -6.43 23.70
CA GLY A 43 -10.66 -6.64 23.80
C GLY A 43 -11.04 -8.10 24.05
N GLY A 44 -10.27 -8.81 24.89
CA GLY A 44 -10.49 -10.22 25.23
C GLY A 44 -9.91 -11.24 24.25
N ARG A 45 -9.21 -10.81 23.21
CA ARG A 45 -8.50 -11.73 22.29
C ARG A 45 -7.30 -12.35 22.98
N ASP A 46 -6.99 -13.60 22.58
CA ASP A 46 -5.80 -14.28 23.07
C ASP A 46 -4.53 -13.48 22.72
N PRO A 47 -3.77 -12.97 23.71
CA PRO A 47 -2.56 -12.19 23.48
C PRO A 47 -1.46 -12.98 22.78
N ASN A 48 -1.44 -14.30 22.94
CA ASN A 48 -0.40 -15.19 22.39
C ASN A 48 -0.77 -15.76 21.01
N HIS A 49 -1.96 -15.45 20.50
CA HIS A 49 -2.33 -15.89 19.16
C HIS A 49 -1.36 -15.31 18.11
N VAL A 50 -0.75 -16.19 17.31
CA VAL A 50 0.24 -15.84 16.29
C VAL A 50 -0.47 -15.54 14.98
N LEU A 51 -0.30 -14.31 14.48
CA LEU A 51 -0.86 -13.84 13.20
C LEU A 51 0.00 -14.20 11.98
N GLY A 52 1.28 -14.46 12.19
CA GLY A 52 2.25 -14.79 11.15
C GLY A 52 3.69 -14.59 11.61
N VAL A 53 4.60 -14.61 10.64
CA VAL A 53 6.03 -14.35 10.84
C VAL A 53 6.42 -13.12 10.03
N MET A 54 7.12 -12.18 10.66
CA MET A 54 7.45 -10.89 10.05
C MET A 54 8.95 -10.78 9.74
N PRO A 55 9.33 -10.73 8.45
CA PRO A 55 10.70 -10.47 8.04
C PRO A 55 11.08 -8.99 8.27
N PRO A 56 12.37 -8.60 8.21
CA PRO A 56 13.54 -9.47 7.98
C PRO A 56 14.01 -10.23 9.23
N ARG A 57 13.51 -9.94 10.44
CA ARG A 57 13.87 -10.69 11.65
C ARG A 57 13.22 -12.05 11.76
N HIS A 58 12.21 -12.33 10.95
CA HIS A 58 11.40 -13.55 11.02
C HIS A 58 10.84 -13.83 12.42
N ALA A 59 10.44 -12.75 13.11
CA ALA A 59 9.83 -12.84 14.43
C ALA A 59 8.35 -13.23 14.34
N GLU A 60 7.87 -14.03 15.29
CA GLU A 60 6.43 -14.29 15.44
C GLU A 60 5.69 -13.00 15.78
N VAL A 61 4.59 -12.79 15.10
CA VAL A 61 3.71 -11.63 15.31
C VAL A 61 2.52 -12.06 16.14
N THR A 62 2.52 -11.72 17.42
CA THR A 62 1.41 -12.05 18.32
C THR A 62 0.41 -10.88 18.39
N ASN A 63 -0.85 -11.20 18.78
CA ASN A 63 -1.85 -10.16 19.07
C ASN A 63 -1.34 -9.14 20.08
N LEU A 64 -0.63 -9.58 21.12
CA LEU A 64 -0.03 -8.69 22.11
C LEU A 64 0.94 -7.69 21.50
N ALA A 65 1.85 -8.18 20.64
CA ALA A 65 2.83 -7.32 20.02
C ALA A 65 2.17 -6.29 19.08
N VAL A 66 1.14 -6.69 18.34
CA VAL A 66 0.36 -5.78 17.49
C VAL A 66 -0.44 -4.79 18.33
N ALA A 67 -1.06 -5.24 19.43
CA ALA A 67 -1.82 -4.36 20.33
C ALA A 67 -0.94 -3.27 20.96
N ALA A 68 0.26 -3.62 21.41
CA ALA A 68 1.21 -2.64 21.94
C ALA A 68 1.59 -1.59 20.90
N ASN A 69 1.85 -2.01 19.65
CA ASN A 69 2.15 -1.09 18.54
C ASN A 69 0.95 -0.23 18.13
N ALA A 70 -0.26 -0.80 18.15
CA ALA A 70 -1.49 -0.06 17.89
C ALA A 70 -1.75 1.02 18.95
N VAL A 71 -1.51 0.71 20.24
CA VAL A 71 -1.58 1.70 21.32
C VAL A 71 -0.53 2.78 21.11
N MET A 72 0.73 2.41 20.85
CA MET A 72 1.81 3.40 20.59
C MET A 72 1.49 4.32 19.43
N ALA A 73 0.83 3.82 18.39
CA ALA A 73 0.36 4.61 17.26
C ALA A 73 -0.81 5.54 17.59
N GLY A 74 -1.52 5.32 18.71
CA GLY A 74 -2.73 6.06 19.09
C GLY A 74 -4.03 5.50 18.50
N CYS A 75 -4.06 4.23 18.08
CA CYS A 75 -5.28 3.59 17.57
C CYS A 75 -6.39 3.56 18.63
N PRO A 76 -7.65 3.83 18.26
CA PRO A 76 -8.78 3.41 19.07
C PRO A 76 -8.96 1.88 18.99
N PRO A 77 -9.45 1.20 20.07
CA PRO A 77 -9.65 -0.25 20.05
C PRO A 77 -10.56 -0.75 18.92
N SER A 78 -11.50 0.05 18.46
CA SER A 78 -12.43 -0.30 17.36
C SER A 78 -11.75 -0.66 16.04
N VAL A 79 -10.53 -0.12 15.76
CA VAL A 79 -9.80 -0.40 14.53
C VAL A 79 -8.81 -1.57 14.66
N PHE A 80 -8.70 -2.19 15.84
CA PHE A 80 -7.67 -3.21 16.08
C PHE A 80 -7.76 -4.40 15.12
N ARG A 81 -8.98 -4.86 14.81
CA ARG A 81 -9.19 -5.94 13.84
C ARG A 81 -8.77 -5.57 12.40
N VAL A 82 -8.82 -4.29 12.04
CA VAL A 82 -8.28 -3.81 10.75
C VAL A 82 -6.75 -3.94 10.75
N VAL A 83 -6.10 -3.53 11.83
CA VAL A 83 -4.64 -3.65 11.98
C VAL A 83 -4.20 -5.12 11.92
N THR A 84 -4.84 -6.02 12.70
CA THR A 84 -4.49 -7.44 12.72
C THR A 84 -4.72 -8.12 11.38
N THR A 85 -5.80 -7.78 10.66
CA THR A 85 -6.09 -8.30 9.32
C THR A 85 -5.05 -7.81 8.32
N ALA A 86 -4.65 -6.53 8.36
CA ALA A 86 -3.58 -5.99 7.51
C ALA A 86 -2.24 -6.71 7.77
N ILE A 87 -1.88 -6.93 9.04
CA ILE A 87 -0.67 -7.67 9.41
C ILE A 87 -0.72 -9.11 8.89
N ARG A 88 -1.82 -9.83 9.09
CA ARG A 88 -2.00 -11.19 8.55
C ARG A 88 -1.82 -11.22 7.03
N ALA A 89 -2.45 -10.29 6.33
CA ALA A 89 -2.35 -10.19 4.87
C ALA A 89 -0.90 -9.97 4.40
N MET A 90 -0.14 -9.10 5.09
CA MET A 90 1.27 -8.85 4.77
C MET A 90 2.18 -10.05 5.08
N CYS A 91 1.85 -10.87 6.08
CA CYS A 91 2.62 -12.07 6.42
C CYS A 91 2.40 -13.24 5.44
N LEU A 92 1.42 -13.15 4.51
CA LEU A 92 1.26 -14.17 3.47
C LEU A 92 2.40 -14.09 2.45
N SER A 93 2.95 -15.24 2.07
CA SER A 93 4.12 -15.34 1.19
C SER A 93 3.98 -14.58 -0.13
N ARG A 94 2.76 -14.56 -0.70
CA ARG A 94 2.47 -13.85 -1.95
C ARG A 94 2.65 -12.33 -1.87
N PHE A 95 2.57 -11.73 -0.67
CA PHE A 95 2.82 -10.29 -0.47
C PHE A 95 4.30 -9.95 -0.59
N ASN A 96 5.20 -10.92 -0.37
CA ASN A 96 6.65 -10.73 -0.39
C ASN A 96 7.12 -9.63 0.58
N LEU A 97 6.66 -9.71 1.84
CA LEU A 97 6.99 -8.69 2.84
C LEU A 97 8.51 -8.53 3.05
N GLU A 98 9.29 -9.60 2.92
CA GLU A 98 10.75 -9.53 3.05
C GLU A 98 11.34 -8.59 2.01
N GLY A 99 11.00 -8.77 0.75
CA GLY A 99 11.44 -7.88 -0.31
C GLY A 99 10.94 -6.45 -0.12
N VAL A 100 9.67 -6.27 0.26
CA VAL A 100 9.09 -4.94 0.55
C VAL A 100 9.87 -4.20 1.66
N GLN A 101 10.34 -4.94 2.66
CA GLN A 101 11.05 -4.35 3.79
C GLN A 101 12.54 -4.10 3.57
N THR A 102 13.19 -4.87 2.68
CA THR A 102 14.66 -4.86 2.54
C THR A 102 15.16 -4.22 1.25
N THR A 103 14.28 -3.86 0.34
CA THR A 103 14.66 -3.25 -0.94
C THR A 103 15.21 -1.83 -0.79
N THR A 104 16.02 -1.42 -1.77
CA THR A 104 16.45 -0.02 -1.93
C THR A 104 15.34 0.88 -2.49
N HIS A 105 14.26 0.30 -3.01
CA HIS A 105 13.09 1.01 -3.50
C HIS A 105 12.29 1.62 -2.33
N PRO A 106 11.66 2.81 -2.48
CA PRO A 106 10.91 3.46 -1.41
C PRO A 106 9.52 2.87 -1.12
N VAL A 107 9.26 1.63 -1.49
CA VAL A 107 7.95 0.97 -1.29
C VAL A 107 7.47 1.03 0.16
N ALA A 108 6.17 1.28 0.34
CA ALA A 108 5.48 1.22 1.62
C ALA A 108 4.20 0.37 1.51
N PRO A 109 3.82 -0.40 2.54
CA PRO A 109 2.54 -1.07 2.56
C PRO A 109 1.38 -0.07 2.65
N LEU A 110 0.56 -0.02 1.61
CA LEU A 110 -0.72 0.68 1.58
C LEU A 110 -1.80 -0.23 2.15
N VAL A 111 -2.57 0.28 3.08
CA VAL A 111 -3.77 -0.37 3.62
C VAL A 111 -5.00 0.31 3.03
N ILE A 112 -5.91 -0.47 2.45
CA ILE A 112 -7.20 0.01 1.96
C ILE A 112 -8.30 -0.73 2.71
N VAL A 113 -9.19 0.02 3.34
CA VAL A 113 -10.29 -0.50 4.15
C VAL A 113 -11.59 -0.46 3.34
N HIS A 114 -12.36 -1.53 3.36
CA HIS A 114 -13.56 -1.69 2.53
C HIS A 114 -14.78 -2.12 3.34
N GLY A 115 -15.95 -1.68 2.91
CA GLY A 115 -17.24 -2.11 3.43
C GLY A 115 -17.68 -1.40 4.70
N ASP A 116 -18.57 -2.05 5.48
CA ASP A 116 -19.29 -1.45 6.59
C ASP A 116 -18.37 -0.90 7.70
N ILE A 117 -17.20 -1.50 7.89
CA ILE A 117 -16.21 -1.08 8.87
C ILE A 117 -15.72 0.36 8.64
N VAL A 118 -15.81 0.85 7.42
CA VAL A 118 -15.38 2.22 7.05
C VAL A 118 -16.17 3.24 7.86
N GLU A 119 -17.49 3.15 7.84
CA GLU A 119 -18.36 4.02 8.62
C GLU A 119 -18.31 3.68 10.11
N ALA A 120 -18.40 2.40 10.47
CA ALA A 120 -18.44 1.93 11.84
C ALA A 120 -17.22 2.36 12.69
N CYS A 121 -16.05 2.51 12.07
CA CYS A 121 -14.81 2.92 12.74
C CYS A 121 -14.36 4.35 12.36
N GLY A 122 -15.14 5.07 11.58
CA GLY A 122 -14.87 6.47 11.21
C GLY A 122 -13.65 6.63 10.30
N PHE A 123 -13.43 5.70 9.36
CA PHE A 123 -12.44 5.89 8.33
C PHE A 123 -12.89 6.96 7.32
N ASN A 124 -11.96 7.79 6.88
CA ASN A 124 -12.20 8.73 5.81
C ASN A 124 -11.98 8.06 4.45
N ALA A 125 -13.04 7.98 3.65
CA ALA A 125 -13.00 7.56 2.25
C ALA A 125 -13.23 8.74 1.28
N GLY A 126 -13.53 9.93 1.82
CA GLY A 126 -13.85 11.16 1.09
C GLY A 126 -12.68 12.11 0.93
N SER A 127 -12.96 13.40 0.93
CA SER A 127 -11.94 14.45 0.76
C SER A 127 -10.77 14.28 1.72
N GLY A 128 -9.55 14.34 1.17
CA GLY A 128 -8.34 14.19 1.97
C GLY A 128 -8.07 12.76 2.47
N THR A 129 -8.62 11.74 1.82
CA THR A 129 -8.52 10.32 2.24
C THR A 129 -7.08 9.82 2.48
N PHE A 130 -6.08 10.36 1.78
CA PHE A 130 -4.65 10.10 2.01
C PHE A 130 -3.98 11.15 2.92
N GLY A 131 -4.73 12.13 3.39
CA GLY A 131 -4.21 13.25 4.16
C GLY A 131 -4.49 13.14 5.67
N PRO A 132 -4.15 14.19 6.41
CA PRO A 132 -4.40 14.27 7.85
C PRO A 132 -5.88 14.53 8.17
N GLY A 133 -6.24 14.37 9.46
CA GLY A 133 -7.54 14.78 10.01
C GLY A 133 -8.41 13.63 10.51
N THR A 134 -8.13 12.39 10.12
CA THR A 134 -8.91 11.22 10.56
C THR A 134 -8.04 10.28 11.38
N ILE A 135 -8.42 10.05 12.63
CA ILE A 135 -7.67 9.20 13.57
C ILE A 135 -7.53 7.79 12.99
N ALA A 136 -8.59 7.18 12.49
CA ALA A 136 -8.56 5.81 12.00
C ALA A 136 -7.54 5.62 10.87
N ASN A 137 -7.59 6.43 9.80
CA ASN A 137 -6.63 6.35 8.69
C ASN A 137 -5.19 6.54 9.17
N ALA A 138 -4.94 7.62 9.92
CA ALA A 138 -3.59 7.98 10.36
C ALA A 138 -2.99 6.92 11.28
N THR A 139 -3.76 6.47 12.28
CA THR A 139 -3.22 5.56 13.30
C THR A 139 -3.13 4.11 12.84
N VAL A 140 -4.03 3.64 11.96
CA VAL A 140 -3.92 2.29 11.37
C VAL A 140 -2.68 2.18 10.48
N GLY A 141 -2.46 3.13 9.59
CA GLY A 141 -1.25 3.15 8.76
C GLY A 141 0.02 3.21 9.60
N ARG A 142 0.02 4.05 10.65
CA ARG A 142 1.14 4.16 11.59
C ARG A 142 1.36 2.90 12.43
N ALA A 143 0.29 2.25 12.91
CA ALA A 143 0.40 0.99 13.67
C ALA A 143 1.07 -0.11 12.84
N VAL A 144 0.69 -0.22 11.56
CA VAL A 144 1.37 -1.12 10.62
C VAL A 144 2.85 -0.78 10.54
N ARG A 145 3.22 0.48 10.35
CA ARG A 145 4.64 0.88 10.30
C ARG A 145 5.39 0.55 11.58
N LEU A 146 4.81 0.82 12.75
CA LEU A 146 5.44 0.49 14.03
C LEU A 146 5.65 -1.03 14.20
N CYS A 147 4.70 -1.86 13.76
CA CYS A 147 4.90 -3.32 13.73
C CYS A 147 6.10 -3.70 12.85
N LEU A 148 6.22 -3.13 11.65
CA LEU A 148 7.33 -3.38 10.73
C LEU A 148 8.69 -2.99 11.34
N LEU A 149 8.75 -1.87 12.07
CA LEU A 149 9.96 -1.40 12.75
C LEU A 149 10.34 -2.27 13.96
N HIS A 150 9.36 -2.59 14.80
CA HIS A 150 9.64 -3.19 16.11
C HIS A 150 9.68 -4.72 16.04
N ILE A 151 8.75 -5.34 15.33
CA ILE A 151 8.65 -6.79 15.20
C ILE A 151 9.54 -7.27 14.05
N GLY A 152 9.33 -6.69 12.86
CA GLY A 152 10.09 -7.02 11.65
C GLY A 152 11.54 -6.56 11.68
N GLY A 153 11.82 -5.46 12.37
CA GLY A 153 13.17 -4.88 12.44
C GLY A 153 13.60 -4.10 11.20
N ALA A 154 12.65 -3.66 10.37
CA ALA A 154 12.92 -2.87 9.18
C ALA A 154 13.22 -1.41 9.53
N ARG A 155 14.30 -1.17 10.26
CA ARG A 155 14.80 0.16 10.58
C ARG A 155 15.56 0.73 9.41
N PRO A 156 15.49 2.05 9.18
CA PRO A 156 16.31 2.70 8.15
C PRO A 156 17.81 2.41 8.34
N GLY A 157 18.45 1.90 7.28
CA GLY A 157 19.86 1.56 7.25
C GLY A 157 20.24 0.21 7.87
N GLU A 158 19.34 -0.46 8.60
CA GLU A 158 19.57 -1.79 9.17
C GLU A 158 18.81 -2.87 8.39
N GLY A 159 17.48 -2.80 8.37
CA GLY A 159 16.61 -3.69 7.61
C GLY A 159 16.05 -3.00 6.38
N ASP A 160 15.53 -1.78 6.54
CA ASP A 160 15.03 -0.95 5.43
C ASP A 160 16.20 -0.27 4.72
N GLN A 161 16.50 -0.70 3.49
CA GLN A 161 17.57 -0.15 2.66
C GLN A 161 17.09 0.92 1.68
N SER A 162 15.86 1.39 1.84
CA SER A 162 15.25 2.38 0.96
C SER A 162 16.13 3.63 0.82
N THR A 163 16.55 3.94 -0.41
CA THR A 163 17.52 5.02 -0.69
C THR A 163 17.00 6.38 -0.23
N GLN A 164 15.75 6.70 -0.50
CA GLN A 164 15.13 7.97 -0.14
C GLN A 164 14.05 7.82 0.95
N GLY A 165 13.41 6.65 1.03
CA GLY A 165 12.15 6.51 1.74
C GLY A 165 11.02 7.28 1.05
N GLN A 166 9.91 7.45 1.74
CA GLN A 166 8.76 8.25 1.28
C GLN A 166 7.87 8.62 2.47
N PRO A 167 7.07 9.71 2.38
CA PRO A 167 6.18 10.12 3.47
C PRO A 167 5.16 9.04 3.89
N ALA A 168 4.69 8.21 2.95
CA ALA A 168 3.80 7.10 3.25
C ALA A 168 4.42 6.01 4.17
N LYS A 169 5.73 6.03 4.39
CA LYS A 169 6.37 5.17 5.40
C LYS A 169 6.05 5.58 6.84
N TYR A 170 5.50 6.77 7.09
CA TYR A 170 4.97 7.13 8.41
C TYR A 170 3.58 6.53 8.65
N ALA A 171 2.67 6.70 7.66
CA ALA A 171 1.31 6.16 7.73
C ALA A 171 0.75 6.07 6.30
N TYR A 172 0.21 4.91 5.93
CA TYR A 172 -0.33 4.72 4.59
C TYR A 172 -1.62 3.90 4.65
N CYS A 173 -2.72 4.58 4.87
CA CYS A 173 -4.05 3.96 4.98
C CYS A 173 -5.10 4.87 4.37
N THR A 174 -5.99 4.29 3.59
CA THR A 174 -7.18 4.93 3.01
C THR A 174 -8.37 3.99 3.10
N ALA A 175 -9.55 4.45 2.69
CA ALA A 175 -10.73 3.62 2.60
C ALA A 175 -11.42 3.79 1.25
N GLU A 176 -12.11 2.73 0.78
CA GLU A 176 -12.93 2.78 -0.42
C GLU A 176 -14.21 3.59 -0.15
N ASN A 177 -14.52 4.53 -1.04
CA ASN A 177 -15.76 5.30 -1.01
C ASN A 177 -16.86 4.50 -1.70
N LEU A 178 -17.39 3.50 -0.98
CA LEU A 178 -18.40 2.58 -1.51
C LEU A 178 -19.66 3.31 -2.01
N PRO A 179 -20.23 4.32 -1.32
CA PRO A 179 -21.38 5.07 -1.82
C PRO A 179 -21.15 5.78 -3.15
N ALA A 180 -19.88 6.12 -3.48
CA ALA A 180 -19.51 6.78 -4.73
C ALA A 180 -18.99 5.82 -5.80
N THR A 181 -18.85 4.54 -5.47
CA THR A 181 -18.35 3.51 -6.40
C THR A 181 -19.47 3.10 -7.35
N PRO A 182 -19.34 3.30 -8.69
CA PRO A 182 -20.38 2.94 -9.64
C PRO A 182 -20.37 1.44 -10.05
N TRP A 183 -19.37 0.70 -9.62
CA TRP A 183 -19.18 -0.73 -9.87
C TRP A 183 -19.37 -1.54 -8.57
N GLU A 184 -19.18 -2.87 -8.65
CA GLU A 184 -19.09 -3.67 -7.43
C GLU A 184 -17.94 -3.18 -6.52
N PRO A 185 -18.00 -3.44 -5.18
CA PRO A 185 -16.90 -3.13 -4.29
C PRO A 185 -15.57 -3.77 -4.76
N TYR A 186 -14.45 -3.10 -4.53
CA TYR A 186 -13.14 -3.62 -4.93
C TYR A 186 -12.86 -5.05 -4.44
N PRO A 187 -13.14 -5.44 -3.18
CA PRO A 187 -12.94 -6.82 -2.75
C PRO A 187 -13.67 -7.85 -3.60
N ALA A 188 -14.90 -7.58 -4.03
CA ALA A 188 -15.67 -8.46 -4.89
C ALA A 188 -14.98 -8.66 -6.25
N SER A 189 -14.39 -7.60 -6.82
CA SER A 189 -13.66 -7.66 -8.09
C SER A 189 -12.41 -8.54 -8.06
N VAL A 190 -11.90 -8.85 -6.86
CA VAL A 190 -10.77 -9.77 -6.64
C VAL A 190 -11.19 -11.06 -5.94
N GLY A 191 -12.48 -11.38 -5.95
CA GLY A 191 -13.03 -12.65 -5.46
C GLY A 191 -13.24 -12.75 -3.95
N VAL A 192 -13.23 -11.60 -3.23
CA VAL A 192 -13.48 -11.56 -1.79
C VAL A 192 -14.88 -10.98 -1.53
N TYR A 193 -15.80 -11.81 -1.11
CA TYR A 193 -17.20 -11.46 -0.84
C TYR A 193 -17.42 -11.41 0.67
N ALA A 194 -17.31 -10.23 1.25
CA ALA A 194 -17.49 -10.00 2.68
C ALA A 194 -18.10 -8.62 2.93
N ALA A 195 -18.80 -8.44 4.07
CA ALA A 195 -19.35 -7.15 4.48
C ALA A 195 -18.26 -6.10 4.69
N SER A 196 -17.09 -6.54 5.16
CA SER A 196 -15.90 -5.69 5.31
C SER A 196 -14.64 -6.47 4.96
N ALA A 197 -13.65 -5.78 4.40
CA ALA A 197 -12.38 -6.36 4.00
C ALA A 197 -11.23 -5.37 4.17
N VAL A 198 -10.01 -5.89 4.16
CA VAL A 198 -8.78 -5.11 4.13
C VAL A 198 -7.91 -5.57 2.98
N THR A 199 -7.45 -4.63 2.17
CA THR A 199 -6.43 -4.86 1.15
C THR A 199 -5.10 -4.27 1.61
N VAL A 200 -4.02 -5.01 1.44
CA VAL A 200 -2.66 -4.50 1.58
C VAL A 200 -1.91 -4.60 0.26
N ALA A 201 -1.12 -3.58 -0.06
CA ALA A 201 -0.38 -3.50 -1.31
C ALA A 201 0.95 -2.77 -1.12
N GLY A 202 2.04 -3.25 -1.75
CA GLY A 202 3.37 -2.65 -1.65
C GLY A 202 3.59 -1.62 -2.76
N HIS A 203 3.48 -0.33 -2.44
CA HIS A 203 3.37 0.73 -3.46
C HIS A 203 4.18 1.99 -3.12
N GLU A 204 4.38 2.81 -4.14
CA GLU A 204 4.90 4.18 -4.03
C GLU A 204 3.84 5.14 -3.47
N ASN A 205 4.15 6.43 -3.40
CA ASN A 205 3.17 7.47 -3.06
C ASN A 205 2.12 7.63 -4.18
N PRO A 206 0.90 8.07 -3.83
CA PRO A 206 -0.07 8.51 -4.83
C PRO A 206 0.49 9.66 -5.67
N HIS A 207 0.48 9.49 -6.99
CA HIS A 207 0.77 10.57 -7.93
C HIS A 207 -0.54 11.16 -8.44
N ASN A 208 -0.72 12.48 -8.30
CA ASN A 208 -1.94 13.17 -8.67
C ASN A 208 -2.16 13.15 -10.19
N VAL A 209 -3.39 12.91 -10.58
CA VAL A 209 -3.88 13.04 -11.96
C VAL A 209 -5.03 14.05 -11.99
N GLU A 210 -4.79 15.19 -12.59
CA GLU A 210 -5.79 16.23 -12.81
C GLU A 210 -6.40 16.07 -14.20
N ASN A 211 -7.75 16.09 -14.29
CA ASN A 211 -8.46 16.24 -15.57
C ASN A 211 -9.86 16.87 -15.34
N HIS A 212 -9.93 18.19 -15.37
CA HIS A 212 -11.17 18.93 -15.18
C HIS A 212 -12.01 19.03 -16.46
N VAL A 213 -11.42 18.76 -17.61
CA VAL A 213 -12.01 19.07 -18.93
C VAL A 213 -12.73 17.89 -19.54
N SER A 214 -12.18 16.68 -19.37
CA SER A 214 -12.75 15.50 -20.01
C SER A 214 -14.05 15.06 -19.36
N GLY A 215 -15.06 14.87 -20.17
CA GLY A 215 -16.35 14.28 -19.79
C GLY A 215 -16.53 12.82 -20.26
N HIS A 216 -15.53 12.26 -20.95
CA HIS A 216 -15.60 10.93 -21.57
C HIS A 216 -14.46 10.03 -21.16
N ALA A 217 -14.79 8.75 -20.98
CA ALA A 217 -13.87 7.73 -20.50
C ALA A 217 -12.53 7.67 -21.27
N PRO A 218 -12.48 7.60 -22.63
CA PRO A 218 -11.21 7.48 -23.33
C PRO A 218 -10.24 8.63 -23.05
N SER A 219 -10.70 9.88 -23.10
CA SER A 219 -9.81 11.03 -22.91
C SER A 219 -9.34 11.16 -21.45
N LEU A 220 -10.19 10.80 -20.50
CA LEU A 220 -9.82 10.76 -19.09
C LEU A 220 -8.80 9.65 -18.80
N LEU A 221 -9.04 8.45 -19.32
CA LEU A 221 -8.16 7.30 -19.13
C LEU A 221 -6.82 7.46 -19.87
N THR A 222 -6.79 8.16 -21.01
CA THR A 222 -5.54 8.54 -21.67
C THR A 222 -4.68 9.44 -20.78
N THR A 223 -5.29 10.38 -20.05
CA THR A 223 -4.57 11.21 -19.07
C THR A 223 -3.97 10.35 -17.94
N ILE A 224 -4.75 9.41 -17.41
CA ILE A 224 -4.31 8.49 -16.35
C ILE A 224 -3.16 7.61 -16.86
N ALA A 225 -3.31 7.01 -18.04
CA ALA A 225 -2.30 6.19 -18.68
C ALA A 225 -0.99 6.96 -18.90
N SER A 226 -1.08 8.23 -19.34
CA SER A 226 0.08 9.10 -19.54
C SER A 226 0.88 9.34 -18.27
N VAL A 227 0.19 9.54 -17.13
CA VAL A 227 0.85 9.70 -15.83
C VAL A 227 1.52 8.39 -15.39
N PHE A 228 0.89 7.25 -15.63
CA PHE A 228 1.48 5.95 -15.30
C PHE A 228 2.67 5.60 -16.21
N THR A 229 2.67 6.07 -17.45
CA THR A 229 3.69 5.74 -18.47
C THR A 229 4.98 6.54 -18.25
N THR A 230 5.61 6.31 -17.10
CA THR A 230 6.83 6.99 -16.67
C THR A 230 8.00 6.01 -16.70
N ILE A 231 9.03 6.32 -17.50
CA ILE A 231 10.18 5.44 -17.72
C ILE A 231 11.00 5.20 -16.43
N GLY A 232 10.92 6.10 -15.46
CA GLY A 232 11.62 5.98 -14.17
C GLY A 232 10.88 5.14 -13.13
N SER A 233 9.65 4.69 -13.38
CA SER A 233 8.91 3.86 -12.44
C SER A 233 9.38 2.40 -12.47
N ASN A 234 9.24 1.70 -11.34
CA ASN A 234 9.57 0.27 -11.30
C ASN A 234 8.69 -0.57 -12.23
N ASN A 235 7.44 -0.18 -12.48
CA ASN A 235 6.59 -0.85 -13.46
C ASN A 235 7.22 -0.87 -14.86
N ALA A 236 7.97 0.17 -15.24
CA ALA A 236 8.69 0.21 -16.53
C ALA A 236 9.87 -0.78 -16.60
N TRP A 237 10.46 -1.14 -15.46
CA TRP A 237 11.67 -1.95 -15.42
C TRP A 237 11.45 -3.40 -14.99
N VAL A 238 10.43 -3.66 -14.17
CA VAL A 238 10.14 -4.99 -13.62
C VAL A 238 8.99 -5.67 -14.36
N HIS A 239 8.02 -4.90 -14.84
CA HIS A 239 6.84 -5.33 -15.61
C HIS A 239 5.90 -6.33 -14.91
N ASP A 240 6.15 -6.71 -13.67
CA ASP A 240 5.33 -7.71 -12.94
C ASP A 240 4.50 -7.08 -11.81
N GLY A 241 4.63 -5.79 -11.61
CA GLY A 241 3.90 -5.06 -10.58
C GLY A 241 2.46 -4.78 -10.93
N GLU A 242 1.69 -4.51 -9.90
CA GLU A 242 0.34 -3.95 -10.02
C GLU A 242 0.43 -2.42 -10.09
N ALA A 243 -0.65 -1.78 -10.49
CA ALA A 243 -0.82 -0.33 -10.37
C ALA A 243 -2.18 -0.06 -9.75
N PHE A 244 -2.23 0.68 -8.64
CA PHE A 244 -3.50 1.16 -8.12
C PHE A 244 -3.89 2.46 -8.82
N ILE A 245 -5.09 2.49 -9.32
CA ILE A 245 -5.75 3.68 -9.86
C ILE A 245 -6.85 4.03 -8.87
N VAL A 246 -6.63 5.09 -8.10
CA VAL A 246 -7.62 5.59 -7.15
C VAL A 246 -8.39 6.71 -7.82
N LEU A 247 -9.57 6.36 -8.31
CA LEU A 247 -10.45 7.31 -8.99
C LEU A 247 -11.19 8.18 -7.96
N CYS A 248 -11.21 9.48 -8.18
CA CYS A 248 -12.17 10.32 -7.47
C CYS A 248 -13.61 10.01 -7.94
N PRO A 249 -14.63 10.33 -7.14
CA PRO A 249 -16.03 10.03 -7.48
C PRO A 249 -16.46 10.53 -8.85
N GLU A 250 -16.09 11.75 -9.23
CA GLU A 250 -16.51 12.36 -10.50
C GLU A 250 -15.89 11.67 -11.72
N HIS A 251 -14.60 11.27 -11.63
CA HIS A 251 -13.98 10.51 -12.71
C HIS A 251 -14.60 9.11 -12.84
N ALA A 252 -14.85 8.44 -11.71
CA ALA A 252 -15.50 7.13 -11.72
C ALA A 252 -16.92 7.19 -12.32
N GLN A 253 -17.70 8.22 -11.95
CA GLN A 253 -19.05 8.42 -12.49
C GLN A 253 -19.03 8.79 -13.98
N SER A 254 -18.08 9.59 -14.44
CA SER A 254 -17.93 9.92 -15.86
C SER A 254 -17.62 8.69 -16.69
N ILE A 255 -16.71 7.82 -16.22
CA ILE A 255 -16.34 6.57 -16.90
C ILE A 255 -17.52 5.61 -16.95
N ALA A 256 -18.20 5.40 -15.82
CA ALA A 256 -19.38 4.54 -15.75
C ALA A 256 -20.56 5.10 -16.54
N GLY A 257 -20.72 6.42 -16.59
CA GLY A 257 -21.75 7.12 -17.38
C GLY A 257 -21.62 6.86 -18.88
N ASP A 258 -20.42 6.63 -19.37
CA ASP A 258 -20.17 6.18 -20.75
C ASP A 258 -20.43 4.67 -20.96
N GLY A 259 -20.89 3.96 -19.92
CA GLY A 259 -21.19 2.52 -19.97
C GLY A 259 -19.98 1.61 -19.75
N TRP A 260 -18.83 2.13 -19.30
CA TRP A 260 -17.61 1.36 -19.11
C TRP A 260 -17.64 0.58 -17.79
N THR A 261 -17.35 -0.70 -17.88
CA THR A 261 -17.12 -1.57 -16.73
C THR A 261 -15.70 -1.39 -16.19
N ARG A 262 -15.43 -1.89 -14.99
CA ARG A 262 -14.06 -1.93 -14.44
C ARG A 262 -13.10 -2.66 -15.39
N ARG A 263 -13.57 -3.72 -16.05
CA ARG A 263 -12.76 -4.48 -17.03
C ARG A 263 -12.41 -3.64 -18.27
N ASP A 264 -13.34 -2.86 -18.79
CA ASP A 264 -13.07 -1.97 -19.92
C ASP A 264 -12.01 -0.93 -19.56
N VAL A 265 -12.04 -0.41 -18.33
CA VAL A 265 -11.01 0.50 -17.81
C VAL A 265 -9.64 -0.18 -17.75
N GLN A 266 -9.59 -1.41 -17.25
CA GLN A 266 -8.34 -2.20 -17.17
C GLN A 266 -7.75 -2.48 -18.54
N ASP A 267 -8.57 -2.92 -19.48
CA ASP A 267 -8.16 -3.23 -20.86
C ASP A 267 -7.67 -1.97 -21.60
N PHE A 268 -8.35 -0.84 -21.41
CA PHE A 268 -7.92 0.44 -21.99
C PHE A 268 -6.58 0.90 -21.41
N LEU A 269 -6.43 0.90 -20.09
CA LEU A 269 -5.19 1.30 -19.45
C LEU A 269 -4.03 0.40 -19.85
N PHE A 270 -4.27 -0.90 -20.00
CA PHE A 270 -3.25 -1.85 -20.47
C PHE A 270 -2.77 -1.52 -21.90
N ASN A 271 -3.68 -1.15 -22.78
CA ASN A 271 -3.36 -0.82 -24.16
C ASN A 271 -2.71 0.57 -24.31
N GLU A 272 -3.09 1.53 -23.47
CA GLU A 272 -2.55 2.90 -23.53
C GLU A 272 -1.26 3.08 -22.74
N SER A 273 -1.08 2.33 -21.63
CA SER A 273 0.10 2.44 -20.76
C SER A 273 1.27 1.63 -21.31
N GLN A 274 1.83 2.08 -22.41
CA GLN A 274 2.90 1.38 -23.13
C GLN A 274 4.08 2.31 -23.43
N LEU A 275 5.29 1.77 -23.39
CA LEU A 275 6.53 2.45 -23.80
C LEU A 275 7.17 1.77 -25.00
N PRO A 276 7.85 2.53 -25.87
CA PRO A 276 8.69 1.93 -26.91
C PRO A 276 9.78 1.06 -26.28
N LEU A 277 9.93 -0.16 -26.79
CA LEU A 277 10.91 -1.12 -26.28
C LEU A 277 12.34 -0.56 -26.34
N SER A 278 12.65 0.22 -27.38
CA SER A 278 13.93 0.90 -27.55
C SER A 278 14.29 1.79 -26.36
N ARG A 279 13.32 2.42 -25.71
CA ARG A 279 13.56 3.25 -24.51
C ARG A 279 13.81 2.42 -23.24
N LEU A 280 13.40 1.16 -23.20
CA LEU A 280 13.54 0.28 -22.05
C LEU A 280 14.79 -0.60 -22.14
N HIS A 281 15.35 -0.77 -23.34
CA HIS A 281 16.45 -1.71 -23.61
C HIS A 281 17.84 -1.18 -23.24
N TYR A 282 17.96 0.02 -22.72
CA TYR A 282 19.25 0.68 -22.42
C TYR A 282 20.24 0.69 -23.61
N ARG A 283 19.74 0.65 -24.82
CA ARG A 283 20.59 0.63 -26.02
C ARG A 283 21.52 1.83 -26.12
N ASP A 284 21.09 2.96 -25.57
CA ASP A 284 21.80 4.24 -25.60
C ASP A 284 22.65 4.49 -24.36
N PHE A 285 22.81 3.50 -23.48
CA PHE A 285 23.72 3.58 -22.33
C PHE A 285 25.03 2.86 -22.67
N PRO A 286 26.05 3.61 -23.18
CA PRO A 286 27.29 3.02 -23.66
C PRO A 286 28.11 2.31 -22.57
N ASP A 287 27.85 2.66 -21.30
CA ASP A 287 28.60 2.15 -20.16
C ASP A 287 28.10 0.82 -19.62
N TYR A 288 27.01 0.27 -20.16
CA TYR A 288 26.47 -1.02 -19.72
C TYR A 288 27.10 -2.17 -20.51
N THR A 289 27.68 -3.12 -19.79
CA THR A 289 28.14 -4.39 -20.39
C THR A 289 26.94 -5.24 -20.79
N ASP A 290 27.14 -6.20 -21.71
CA ASP A 290 26.10 -7.14 -22.12
C ASP A 290 25.58 -8.00 -20.95
N ASP A 291 26.42 -8.28 -19.96
CA ASP A 291 26.01 -9.02 -18.76
C ASP A 291 25.10 -8.18 -17.85
N GLN A 292 25.37 -6.89 -17.70
CA GLN A 292 24.51 -5.95 -16.97
C GLN A 292 23.16 -5.80 -17.66
N ARG A 293 23.14 -5.69 -19.00
CA ARG A 293 21.89 -5.68 -19.80
C ARG A 293 21.10 -6.96 -19.59
N ARG A 294 21.73 -8.13 -19.71
CA ARG A 294 21.10 -9.44 -19.50
C ARG A 294 20.55 -9.60 -18.08
N ALA A 295 21.28 -9.16 -17.06
CA ALA A 295 20.83 -9.19 -15.68
C ALA A 295 19.57 -8.33 -15.46
N ARG A 296 19.53 -7.14 -16.07
CA ARG A 296 18.33 -6.29 -16.02
C ARG A 296 17.14 -6.91 -16.71
N LEU A 297 17.34 -7.39 -17.93
CA LEU A 297 16.29 -8.06 -18.71
C LEU A 297 15.79 -9.35 -18.07
N SER A 298 16.57 -9.99 -17.17
CA SER A 298 16.13 -11.20 -16.46
C SER A 298 14.86 -11.00 -15.62
N MET A 299 14.58 -9.76 -15.21
CA MET A 299 13.37 -9.39 -14.47
C MET A 299 12.15 -9.23 -15.38
N TRP A 300 12.32 -9.20 -16.69
CA TRP A 300 11.24 -9.05 -17.64
C TRP A 300 10.56 -10.39 -17.96
N PRO A 301 9.29 -10.39 -18.34
CA PRO A 301 8.65 -11.56 -18.93
C PRO A 301 9.46 -12.09 -20.11
N ARG A 302 9.50 -13.41 -20.26
CA ARG A 302 10.34 -14.06 -21.28
C ARG A 302 10.05 -13.52 -22.70
N TRP A 303 8.76 -13.30 -23.01
CA TRP A 303 8.35 -12.81 -24.33
C TRP A 303 8.88 -11.40 -24.64
N MET A 304 9.13 -10.57 -23.62
CA MET A 304 9.72 -9.24 -23.80
C MET A 304 11.24 -9.30 -23.97
N ARG A 305 11.89 -10.21 -23.26
CA ARG A 305 13.36 -10.38 -23.32
C ARG A 305 13.85 -10.83 -24.70
N ASP A 306 13.02 -11.61 -25.39
CA ASP A 306 13.34 -12.19 -26.69
C ASP A 306 13.03 -11.26 -27.85
N LEU A 307 12.54 -10.03 -27.57
CA LEU A 307 12.27 -9.02 -28.60
C LEU A 307 13.52 -8.20 -28.91
N GLU A 308 13.75 -7.95 -30.22
CA GLU A 308 14.74 -6.96 -30.62
C GLU A 308 14.29 -5.53 -30.22
N PRO A 309 15.24 -4.69 -29.75
CA PRO A 309 14.93 -3.31 -29.38
C PRO A 309 14.56 -2.50 -30.62
N ASP A 310 13.28 -2.21 -30.74
CA ASP A 310 12.69 -1.38 -31.79
C ASP A 310 11.65 -0.40 -31.19
N ASP A 311 10.91 0.31 -32.01
CA ASP A 311 9.86 1.23 -31.55
C ASP A 311 8.54 0.54 -31.22
N ARG A 312 8.50 -0.79 -31.22
CA ARG A 312 7.38 -1.59 -30.73
C ARG A 312 7.08 -1.19 -29.29
N ARG A 313 5.81 -0.98 -29.00
CA ARG A 313 5.36 -0.57 -27.68
C ARG A 313 5.04 -1.81 -26.85
N VAL A 314 5.45 -1.78 -25.59
CA VAL A 314 5.22 -2.85 -24.62
C VAL A 314 4.49 -2.30 -23.41
N PRO A 315 3.53 -3.06 -22.84
CA PRO A 315 2.75 -2.63 -21.67
C PRO A 315 3.62 -2.60 -20.41
N LEU A 316 3.27 -1.75 -19.44
CA LEU A 316 3.99 -1.59 -18.19
C LEU A 316 3.51 -2.53 -17.07
N VAL A 317 2.53 -3.36 -17.35
CA VAL A 317 2.06 -4.46 -16.50
C VAL A 317 1.87 -5.70 -17.39
N THR A 318 1.90 -6.88 -16.82
CA THR A 318 1.84 -8.15 -17.58
C THR A 318 0.44 -8.57 -17.98
N ASP A 319 -0.59 -8.00 -17.36
CA ASP A 319 -1.99 -8.35 -17.61
C ASP A 319 -2.89 -7.17 -17.24
N PRO A 320 -3.99 -6.91 -17.96
CA PRO A 320 -4.94 -5.85 -17.64
C PRO A 320 -5.44 -5.86 -16.21
N SER A 321 -5.65 -7.04 -15.61
CA SER A 321 -6.13 -7.17 -14.23
C SER A 321 -5.14 -6.64 -13.18
N LYS A 322 -3.89 -6.37 -13.56
CA LYS A 322 -2.89 -5.71 -12.70
C LYS A 322 -3.19 -4.23 -12.45
N PHE A 323 -4.03 -3.61 -13.25
CA PHE A 323 -4.62 -2.32 -12.91
C PHE A 323 -5.72 -2.51 -11.87
N ARG A 324 -5.45 -2.10 -10.64
CA ARG A 324 -6.35 -2.22 -9.49
C ARG A 324 -7.14 -0.92 -9.34
N ILE A 325 -8.43 -0.97 -9.63
CA ILE A 325 -9.29 0.23 -9.67
C ILE A 325 -10.08 0.32 -8.37
N VAL A 326 -9.88 1.42 -7.63
CA VAL A 326 -10.60 1.73 -6.39
C VAL A 326 -11.17 3.14 -6.49
N VAL A 327 -12.34 3.38 -5.91
CA VAL A 327 -12.89 4.73 -5.80
C VAL A 327 -12.68 5.25 -4.39
N ALA A 328 -12.00 6.39 -4.26
CA ALA A 328 -11.80 7.09 -2.99
C ALA A 328 -11.57 8.59 -3.24
N GLY A 329 -11.69 9.37 -2.19
CA GLY A 329 -11.52 10.82 -2.28
C GLY A 329 -12.84 11.57 -2.35
N GLY A 330 -12.74 12.89 -2.35
CA GLY A 330 -13.84 13.83 -2.48
C GLY A 330 -14.02 14.36 -3.91
N ALA A 331 -14.91 15.33 -4.05
CA ALA A 331 -15.11 16.06 -5.31
C ALA A 331 -13.89 16.92 -5.68
N GLY A 332 -13.68 17.19 -6.98
CA GLY A 332 -12.63 18.07 -7.46
C GLY A 332 -11.83 17.52 -8.65
N LYS A 333 -12.23 16.42 -9.27
CA LYS A 333 -11.64 15.86 -10.48
C LYS A 333 -10.12 15.63 -10.41
N HIS A 334 -9.65 15.19 -9.26
CA HIS A 334 -8.30 14.69 -9.05
C HIS A 334 -8.35 13.21 -8.68
N SER A 335 -7.71 12.38 -9.47
CA SER A 335 -7.47 10.96 -9.18
C SER A 335 -6.01 10.72 -8.84
N SER A 336 -5.64 9.48 -8.52
CA SER A 336 -4.25 9.14 -8.26
C SER A 336 -3.85 7.85 -8.98
N VAL A 337 -2.62 7.86 -9.47
CA VAL A 337 -1.90 6.66 -9.92
C VAL A 337 -0.87 6.29 -8.87
N ILE A 338 -0.82 5.03 -8.49
CA ILE A 338 0.09 4.53 -7.46
C ILE A 338 0.89 3.36 -8.06
N PRO A 339 2.10 3.60 -8.55
CA PRO A 339 2.97 2.55 -9.07
C PRO A 339 3.41 1.57 -7.98
N SER A 340 3.75 0.36 -8.36
CA SER A 340 4.25 -0.64 -7.41
C SER A 340 5.77 -0.75 -7.39
N TRP A 341 6.27 -1.50 -6.40
CA TRP A 341 7.66 -1.96 -6.40
C TRP A 341 7.93 -2.99 -7.51
N GLY A 342 6.92 -3.71 -7.99
CA GLY A 342 7.04 -4.66 -9.09
C GLY A 342 7.24 -6.13 -8.68
N GLN A 343 7.57 -6.43 -7.43
CA GLN A 343 7.80 -7.80 -6.93
C GLN A 343 6.92 -8.15 -5.73
N THR A 344 5.75 -7.53 -5.65
CA THR A 344 4.74 -7.77 -4.63
C THR A 344 3.36 -7.87 -5.29
N VAL A 345 2.46 -8.57 -4.66
CA VAL A 345 1.04 -8.68 -5.09
C VAL A 345 0.17 -8.19 -3.96
N SER A 346 -0.86 -7.45 -4.29
CA SER A 346 -1.85 -7.04 -3.30
C SER A 346 -2.59 -8.24 -2.71
N VAL A 347 -2.92 -8.15 -1.44
CA VAL A 347 -3.63 -9.19 -0.71
C VAL A 347 -4.87 -8.59 -0.07
N THR A 348 -6.03 -9.12 -0.44
CA THR A 348 -7.31 -8.77 0.17
C THR A 348 -7.77 -9.92 1.05
N LEU A 349 -8.09 -9.62 2.31
CA LEU A 349 -8.68 -10.56 3.26
C LEU A 349 -10.01 -10.02 3.78
N PRO A 350 -11.00 -10.91 4.03
CA PRO A 350 -12.19 -10.52 4.77
C PRO A 350 -11.78 -10.08 6.18
N LEU A 351 -12.54 -9.16 6.74
CA LEU A 351 -12.38 -8.77 8.13
C LEU A 351 -13.06 -9.83 8.99
N ASP A 352 -12.26 -10.58 9.74
CA ASP A 352 -12.78 -11.58 10.67
C ASP A 352 -13.49 -10.90 11.87
N ASP A 353 -14.47 -11.58 12.47
CA ASP A 353 -15.22 -11.13 13.64
C ASP A 353 -14.37 -11.00 14.90
#